data_16d64c1988cdb08f3737364a807df322
#
_entry.id   16d64c1988cdb08f3737364a807df322
#
_cell.length_a   1.000
_cell.length_b   1.000
_cell.length_c   1.000
_cell.angle_alpha   90.00
_cell.angle_beta   90.00
_cell.angle_gamma   90.00
#
_symmetry.space_group_name_H-M   'P 1'
#
loop_
_entity.id
_entity.type
_entity.pdbx_description
1 polymer ?
#
loop_
_entity_poly.entity_id
_entity_poly.type
_entity_poly.pdbx_seq_one_letter_code
_entity_poly.pdbx_strand_id
1 'polypeptide(L)'
;QLRSCRLAIKLNTNGSFPRVLETILAYRLVDYVSLDIKTSFPRYQEVTSVPVDTETIRDSLKLLLHSGIEYDLRTTVVRGLLNEDDLHTIGQLVQGASKYIFQQFLPSKTVNPEFLRREAPAEVELEKFQRIMAQYVEKCEIY
;
A
#
# COMPACT_ATOMS: atom_id res chain seq x y z
N GLN A 1 5.66 -21.18 -15.54
CA GLN A 1 6.98 -20.96 -16.17
C GLN A 1 7.96 -20.23 -15.22
N LEU A 2 7.61 -19.11 -14.55
CA LEU A 2 8.55 -18.39 -13.68
C LEU A 2 9.06 -19.23 -12.49
N ARG A 3 8.20 -20.04 -11.87
CA ARG A 3 8.61 -20.92 -10.77
C ARG A 3 9.64 -22.00 -11.17
N SER A 4 9.64 -22.43 -12.43
CA SER A 4 10.64 -23.38 -12.92
C SER A 4 12.05 -22.82 -12.95
N CYS A 5 12.20 -21.48 -12.90
CA CYS A 5 13.50 -20.81 -12.87
C CYS A 5 14.12 -20.69 -11.46
N ARG A 6 13.48 -21.21 -10.41
CA ARG A 6 13.90 -21.10 -8.99
C ARG A 6 14.11 -19.66 -8.52
N LEU A 7 13.39 -18.70 -9.11
CA LEU A 7 13.41 -17.29 -8.70
C LEU A 7 12.28 -17.02 -7.72
N ALA A 8 12.54 -16.17 -6.72
CA ALA A 8 11.49 -15.61 -5.88
C ALA A 8 10.64 -14.63 -6.70
N ILE A 9 9.32 -14.73 -6.55
CA ILE A 9 8.35 -13.92 -7.30
C ILE A 9 7.67 -12.95 -6.35
N LYS A 10 7.87 -11.65 -6.60
CA LYS A 10 7.16 -10.57 -5.88
C LYS A 10 6.05 -10.00 -6.76
N LEU A 11 4.84 -9.94 -6.23
CA LEU A 11 3.70 -9.25 -6.84
C LEU A 11 3.54 -7.87 -6.21
N ASN A 12 3.49 -6.82 -7.03
CA ASN A 12 2.99 -5.51 -6.63
C ASN A 12 1.56 -5.35 -7.15
N THR A 13 0.64 -4.94 -6.28
CA THR A 13 -0.77 -4.80 -6.64
C THR A 13 -1.39 -3.57 -5.97
N ASN A 14 -2.40 -2.99 -6.61
CA ASN A 14 -3.25 -1.95 -6.04
C ASN A 14 -4.52 -2.50 -5.36
N GLY A 15 -4.69 -3.82 -5.34
CA GLY A 15 -5.81 -4.48 -4.69
C GLY A 15 -7.15 -4.44 -5.44
N SER A 16 -7.21 -3.93 -6.67
CA SER A 16 -8.48 -3.78 -7.41
C SER A 16 -9.09 -5.10 -7.89
N PHE A 17 -8.37 -6.22 -7.83
CA PHE A 17 -8.81 -7.53 -8.34
C PHE A 17 -8.71 -8.62 -7.27
N PRO A 18 -9.57 -8.61 -6.22
CA PRO A 18 -9.47 -9.56 -5.11
C PRO A 18 -9.58 -11.03 -5.54
N ARG A 19 -10.43 -11.37 -6.52
CA ARG A 19 -10.56 -12.75 -7.02
C ARG A 19 -9.28 -13.25 -7.70
N VAL A 20 -8.58 -12.38 -8.41
CA VAL A 20 -7.28 -12.72 -9.03
C VAL A 20 -6.24 -12.92 -7.94
N LEU A 21 -6.20 -12.04 -6.95
CA LEU A 21 -5.30 -12.15 -5.81
C LEU A 21 -5.57 -13.45 -5.03
N GLU A 22 -6.84 -13.78 -4.74
CA GLU A 22 -7.24 -15.03 -4.10
C GLU A 22 -6.70 -16.26 -4.84
N THR A 23 -6.84 -16.29 -6.16
CA THR A 23 -6.30 -17.37 -7.00
C THR A 23 -4.77 -17.46 -6.88
N ILE A 24 -4.07 -16.32 -6.94
CA ILE A 24 -2.61 -16.27 -6.85
C ILE A 24 -2.14 -16.80 -5.49
N LEU A 25 -2.81 -16.41 -4.41
CA LEU A 25 -2.52 -16.85 -3.04
C LEU A 25 -2.81 -18.34 -2.84
N ALA A 26 -3.99 -18.81 -3.27
CA ALA A 26 -4.44 -20.20 -3.12
C ALA A 26 -3.48 -21.18 -3.82
N TYR A 27 -3.01 -20.84 -5.02
CA TYR A 27 -2.05 -21.67 -5.76
C TYR A 27 -0.59 -21.38 -5.43
N ARG A 28 -0.32 -20.49 -4.46
CA ARG A 28 1.04 -20.07 -4.05
C ARG A 28 1.90 -19.69 -5.25
N LEU A 29 1.36 -18.88 -6.15
CA LEU A 29 2.05 -18.49 -7.38
C LEU A 29 3.14 -17.44 -7.17
N VAL A 30 3.15 -16.79 -6.00
CA VAL A 30 4.12 -15.75 -5.61
C VAL A 30 4.69 -16.05 -4.24
N ASP A 31 5.84 -15.52 -3.94
CA ASP A 31 6.54 -15.67 -2.68
C ASP A 31 6.37 -14.44 -1.76
N TYR A 32 6.04 -13.30 -2.35
CA TYR A 32 5.85 -12.04 -1.65
C TYR A 32 4.80 -11.16 -2.34
N VAL A 33 4.01 -10.42 -1.57
CA VAL A 33 3.03 -9.46 -2.10
C VAL A 33 3.25 -8.08 -1.50
N SER A 34 3.31 -7.03 -2.33
CA SER A 34 3.21 -5.63 -1.89
C SER A 34 1.87 -5.06 -2.33
N LEU A 35 1.04 -4.62 -1.38
CA LEU A 35 -0.26 -4.01 -1.64
C LEU A 35 -0.18 -2.49 -1.43
N ASP A 36 -0.49 -1.73 -2.46
CA ASP A 36 -0.55 -0.28 -2.39
C ASP A 36 -1.87 0.21 -1.79
N ILE A 37 -1.79 0.98 -0.70
CA ILE A 37 -2.89 1.77 -0.13
C ILE A 37 -2.57 3.23 -0.39
N LYS A 38 -3.40 3.91 -1.19
CA LYS A 38 -3.07 5.26 -1.68
C LYS A 38 -3.37 6.35 -0.65
N THR A 39 -4.47 6.21 0.09
CA THR A 39 -4.93 7.10 1.16
C THR A 39 -6.05 6.40 1.95
N SER A 40 -6.70 7.09 2.89
CA SER A 40 -7.93 6.61 3.54
C SER A 40 -9.06 6.39 2.53
N PHE A 41 -9.92 5.40 2.74
CA PHE A 41 -10.96 5.04 1.77
C PHE A 41 -11.93 6.19 1.45
N PRO A 42 -12.34 7.05 2.40
CA PRO A 42 -13.20 8.20 2.07
C PRO A 42 -12.58 9.17 1.06
N ARG A 43 -11.25 9.24 1.02
CA ARG A 43 -10.51 10.17 0.14
C ARG A 43 -9.86 9.49 -1.06
N TYR A 44 -10.15 8.21 -1.29
CA TYR A 44 -9.44 7.42 -2.30
C TYR A 44 -9.56 8.02 -3.70
N GLN A 45 -10.78 8.46 -4.09
CA GLN A 45 -11.03 9.06 -5.40
C GLN A 45 -10.28 10.39 -5.60
N GLU A 46 -10.06 11.17 -4.53
CA GLU A 46 -9.31 12.44 -4.61
C GLU A 46 -7.86 12.19 -5.04
N VAL A 47 -7.26 11.09 -4.55
CA VAL A 47 -5.86 10.76 -4.80
C VAL A 47 -5.68 9.98 -6.09
N THR A 48 -6.60 9.08 -6.43
CA THR A 48 -6.49 8.24 -7.63
C THR A 48 -6.95 8.94 -8.90
N SER A 49 -7.74 10.03 -8.79
CA SER A 49 -8.32 10.78 -9.92
C SER A 49 -9.23 9.93 -10.83
N VAL A 50 -9.59 8.74 -10.38
CA VAL A 50 -10.51 7.82 -11.07
C VAL A 50 -11.43 7.17 -10.04
N PRO A 51 -12.67 6.81 -10.41
CA PRO A 51 -13.54 6.03 -9.54
C PRO A 51 -12.87 4.70 -9.16
N VAL A 52 -12.80 4.41 -7.87
CA VAL A 52 -12.28 3.16 -7.34
C VAL A 52 -13.30 2.57 -6.37
N ASP A 53 -13.63 1.31 -6.57
CA ASP A 53 -14.41 0.57 -5.58
C ASP A 53 -13.47 0.14 -4.44
N THR A 54 -13.53 0.86 -3.33
CA THR A 54 -12.67 0.62 -2.17
C THR A 54 -12.99 -0.69 -1.45
N GLU A 55 -14.18 -1.29 -1.67
CA GLU A 55 -14.50 -2.61 -1.11
C GLU A 55 -13.64 -3.70 -1.76
N THR A 56 -13.30 -3.59 -3.04
CA THR A 56 -12.38 -4.53 -3.69
C THR A 56 -10.98 -4.48 -3.06
N ILE A 57 -10.52 -3.29 -2.67
CA ILE A 57 -9.22 -3.12 -1.98
C ILE A 57 -9.31 -3.69 -0.57
N ARG A 58 -10.42 -3.45 0.14
CA ARG A 58 -10.68 -4.03 1.46
C ARG A 58 -10.65 -5.55 1.44
N ASP A 59 -11.28 -6.16 0.43
CA ASP A 59 -11.30 -7.61 0.28
C ASP A 59 -9.92 -8.16 -0.04
N SER A 60 -9.16 -7.50 -0.94
CA SER A 60 -7.76 -7.86 -1.21
C SER A 60 -6.88 -7.75 0.03
N LEU A 61 -7.07 -6.72 0.86
CA LEU A 61 -6.37 -6.56 2.12
C LEU A 61 -6.69 -7.70 3.08
N LYS A 62 -7.98 -8.03 3.28
CA LYS A 62 -8.39 -9.15 4.14
C LYS A 62 -7.78 -10.48 3.69
N LEU A 63 -7.80 -10.77 2.38
CA LEU A 63 -7.16 -11.95 1.81
C LEU A 63 -5.68 -12.01 2.16
N LEU A 64 -4.98 -10.89 2.00
CA LEU A 64 -3.54 -10.81 2.24
C LEU A 64 -3.18 -10.98 3.70
N LEU A 65 -3.89 -10.31 4.62
CA LEU A 65 -3.66 -10.40 6.07
C LEU A 65 -3.78 -11.84 6.60
N HIS A 66 -4.59 -12.71 5.94
CA HIS A 66 -4.81 -14.09 6.35
C HIS A 66 -4.12 -15.13 5.46
N SER A 67 -3.32 -14.70 4.48
CA SER A 67 -2.76 -15.57 3.43
C SER A 67 -1.63 -16.48 3.89
N GLY A 68 -0.92 -16.11 4.96
CA GLY A 68 0.32 -16.77 5.39
C GLY A 68 1.50 -16.57 4.42
N ILE A 69 1.37 -15.71 3.42
CA ILE A 69 2.46 -15.28 2.53
C ILE A 69 3.13 -14.03 3.13
N GLU A 70 4.42 -13.87 2.93
CA GLU A 70 5.11 -12.62 3.29
C GLU A 70 4.61 -11.45 2.46
N TYR A 71 4.35 -10.33 3.12
CA TYR A 71 3.82 -9.14 2.46
C TYR A 71 4.28 -7.84 3.12
N ASP A 72 4.15 -6.77 2.38
CA ASP A 72 4.09 -5.40 2.89
C ASP A 72 2.84 -4.67 2.38
N LEU A 73 2.34 -3.75 3.20
CA LEU A 73 1.37 -2.73 2.82
C LEU A 73 2.14 -1.44 2.65
N ARG A 74 1.82 -0.62 1.63
CA ARG A 74 2.61 0.58 1.41
C ARG A 74 1.78 1.75 0.90
N THR A 75 2.22 2.94 1.28
CA THR A 75 1.70 4.22 0.77
C THR A 75 2.83 5.07 0.24
N THR A 76 2.71 5.55 -1.00
CA THR A 76 3.58 6.60 -1.51
C THR A 76 3.09 7.94 -0.98
N VAL A 77 3.92 8.59 -0.17
CA VAL A 77 3.57 9.85 0.48
C VAL A 77 3.89 11.00 -0.43
N VAL A 78 2.86 11.74 -0.84
CA VAL A 78 2.95 13.01 -1.57
C VAL A 78 2.52 14.10 -0.62
N ARG A 79 3.31 15.16 -0.51
CA ARG A 79 3.03 16.27 0.41
C ARG A 79 1.63 16.85 0.19
N GLY A 80 0.85 16.95 1.26
CA GLY A 80 -0.51 17.48 1.28
C GLY A 80 -1.61 16.53 0.81
N LEU A 81 -1.29 15.30 0.38
CA LEU A 81 -2.31 14.29 0.01
C LEU A 81 -2.66 13.30 1.12
N LEU A 82 -1.86 13.27 2.18
CA LEU A 82 -2.07 12.41 3.33
C LEU A 82 -2.00 13.26 4.60
N ASN A 83 -2.88 13.05 5.55
CA ASN A 83 -2.90 13.71 6.85
C ASN A 83 -3.01 12.70 7.98
N GLU A 84 -2.99 13.17 9.24
CA GLU A 84 -3.02 12.30 10.42
C GLU A 84 -4.32 11.51 10.56
N ASP A 85 -5.47 12.13 10.24
CA ASP A 85 -6.77 11.46 10.29
C ASP A 85 -6.84 10.31 9.26
N ASP A 86 -6.25 10.52 8.08
CA ASP A 86 -6.09 9.47 7.09
C ASP A 86 -5.26 8.30 7.64
N LEU A 87 -4.16 8.60 8.35
CA LEU A 87 -3.30 7.58 8.93
C LEU A 87 -3.99 6.76 10.01
N HIS A 88 -4.78 7.41 10.88
CA HIS A 88 -5.57 6.69 11.88
C HIS A 88 -6.63 5.81 11.21
N THR A 89 -7.30 6.30 10.17
CA THR A 89 -8.28 5.53 9.40
C THR A 89 -7.63 4.33 8.70
N ILE A 90 -6.47 4.53 8.05
CA ILE A 90 -5.70 3.45 7.44
C ILE A 90 -5.21 2.48 8.52
N GLY A 91 -4.67 2.99 9.63
CA GLY A 91 -4.18 2.19 10.74
C GLY A 91 -5.21 1.22 11.29
N GLN A 92 -6.44 1.69 11.49
CA GLN A 92 -7.56 0.83 11.91
C GLN A 92 -7.87 -0.26 10.87
N LEU A 93 -7.77 0.07 9.59
CA LEU A 93 -8.02 -0.88 8.49
C LEU A 93 -6.96 -1.98 8.42
N VAL A 94 -5.70 -1.64 8.73
CA VAL A 94 -4.53 -2.54 8.61
C VAL A 94 -4.07 -3.08 9.96
N GLN A 95 -4.87 -2.97 10.99
CA GLN A 95 -4.54 -3.37 12.35
C GLN A 95 -3.97 -4.79 12.41
N GLY A 96 -2.79 -4.94 13.01
CA GLY A 96 -2.10 -6.22 13.15
C GLY A 96 -1.33 -6.65 11.90
N ALA A 97 -1.23 -5.83 10.88
CA ALA A 97 -0.40 -6.14 9.72
C ALA A 97 1.08 -6.25 10.11
N SER A 98 1.79 -7.24 9.52
CA SER A 98 3.19 -7.52 9.84
C SER A 98 4.12 -6.40 9.39
N LYS A 99 3.81 -5.71 8.27
CA LYS A 99 4.70 -4.68 7.74
C LYS A 99 3.95 -3.60 6.97
N TYR A 100 4.26 -2.34 7.29
CA TYR A 100 3.81 -1.17 6.56
C TYR A 100 4.99 -0.31 6.10
N ILE A 101 4.93 0.23 4.88
CA ILE A 101 6.02 1.02 4.29
C ILE A 101 5.48 2.37 3.81
N PHE A 102 6.09 3.45 4.28
CA PHE A 102 5.95 4.75 3.65
C PHE A 102 7.05 4.93 2.61
N GLN A 103 6.65 5.12 1.36
CA GLN A 103 7.58 5.44 0.26
C GLN A 103 7.57 6.93 0.02
N GLN A 104 8.75 7.55 0.02
CA GLN A 104 8.88 8.95 -0.35
C GLN A 104 8.54 9.13 -1.84
N PHE A 105 7.66 10.08 -2.14
CA PHE A 105 7.36 10.44 -3.51
C PHE A 105 8.57 11.12 -4.17
N LEU A 106 8.92 10.66 -5.38
CA LEU A 106 9.95 11.27 -6.21
C LEU A 106 9.29 11.80 -7.50
N PRO A 107 9.31 13.12 -7.77
CA PRO A 107 8.59 13.74 -8.89
C PRO A 107 9.26 13.50 -10.26
N SER A 108 9.95 12.38 -10.46
CA SER A 108 10.72 12.09 -11.67
C SER A 108 9.98 11.22 -12.69
N LYS A 109 9.00 10.42 -12.26
CA LYS A 109 8.24 9.49 -13.12
C LYS A 109 6.80 9.39 -12.63
N THR A 110 5.91 10.18 -13.19
CA THR A 110 4.50 10.15 -12.86
C THR A 110 3.65 9.97 -14.11
N VAL A 111 2.53 9.26 -13.97
CA VAL A 111 1.55 9.10 -15.05
C VAL A 111 0.79 10.40 -15.29
N ASN A 112 0.50 11.16 -14.21
CA ASN A 112 -0.16 12.45 -14.30
C ASN A 112 0.89 13.57 -14.22
N PRO A 113 1.07 14.43 -15.27
CA PRO A 113 2.05 15.52 -15.29
C PRO A 113 1.87 16.54 -14.16
N GLU A 114 0.67 16.68 -13.58
CA GLU A 114 0.44 17.59 -12.46
C GLU A 114 1.25 17.18 -11.21
N PHE A 115 1.51 15.88 -11.05
CA PHE A 115 2.34 15.38 -9.96
C PHE A 115 3.81 15.76 -10.08
N LEU A 116 4.29 16.14 -11.26
CA LEU A 116 5.68 16.67 -11.43
C LEU A 116 5.88 17.98 -10.68
N ARG A 117 4.79 18.70 -10.34
CA ARG A 117 4.83 19.95 -9.56
C ARG A 117 4.62 19.74 -8.07
N ARG A 118 4.33 18.50 -7.64
CA ARG A 118 4.16 18.16 -6.23
C ARG A 118 5.51 18.03 -5.56
N GLU A 119 5.54 18.38 -4.28
CA GLU A 119 6.74 18.25 -3.47
C GLU A 119 6.80 16.88 -2.78
N ALA A 120 8.02 16.40 -2.58
CA ALA A 120 8.27 15.30 -1.68
C ALA A 120 7.93 15.70 -0.23
N PRO A 121 7.45 14.76 0.62
CA PRO A 121 7.26 15.03 2.03
C PRO A 121 8.62 15.34 2.70
N ALA A 122 8.61 16.17 3.73
CA ALA A 122 9.78 16.38 4.56
C ALA A 122 10.06 15.09 5.40
N GLU A 123 11.31 14.86 5.73
CA GLU A 123 11.72 13.71 6.55
C GLU A 123 10.97 13.67 7.91
N VAL A 124 10.86 14.82 8.57
CA VAL A 124 10.13 14.98 9.83
C VAL A 124 8.65 14.59 9.69
N GLU A 125 8.04 14.86 8.53
CA GLU A 125 6.66 14.46 8.24
C GLU A 125 6.54 12.94 8.11
N LEU A 126 7.47 12.30 7.39
CA LEU A 126 7.52 10.84 7.27
C LEU A 126 7.76 10.15 8.60
N GLU A 127 8.66 10.66 9.44
CA GLU A 127 8.90 10.15 10.79
C GLU A 127 7.65 10.27 11.69
N LYS A 128 6.91 11.36 11.57
CA LYS A 128 5.63 11.54 12.28
C LYS A 128 4.62 10.50 11.84
N PHE A 129 4.48 10.28 10.54
CA PHE A 129 3.58 9.28 9.96
C PHE A 129 3.97 7.86 10.40
N GLN A 130 5.26 7.55 10.42
CA GLN A 130 5.77 6.28 10.91
C GLN A 130 5.38 6.04 12.38
N ARG A 131 5.54 7.05 13.25
CA ARG A 131 5.16 6.94 14.67
C ARG A 131 3.66 6.69 14.87
N ILE A 132 2.81 7.29 14.04
CA ILE A 132 1.36 7.03 14.08
C ILE A 132 1.06 5.61 13.64
N MET A 133 1.60 5.19 12.50
CA MET A 133 1.32 3.88 11.93
C MET A 133 1.88 2.72 12.79
N ALA A 134 3.01 2.93 13.46
CA ALA A 134 3.60 1.95 14.38
C ALA A 134 2.70 1.56 15.57
N GLN A 135 1.62 2.29 15.82
CA GLN A 135 0.61 1.93 16.83
C GLN A 135 -0.34 0.82 16.34
N TYR A 136 -0.38 0.57 15.03
CA TYR A 136 -1.33 -0.32 14.37
C TYR A 136 -0.70 -1.57 13.78
N VAL A 137 0.59 -1.50 13.42
CA VAL A 137 1.29 -2.58 12.71
C VAL A 137 2.53 -3.05 13.47
N GLU A 138 2.99 -4.27 13.20
CA GLU A 138 4.16 -4.83 13.89
C GLU A 138 5.45 -4.10 13.52
N LYS A 139 5.59 -3.71 12.25
CA LYS A 139 6.76 -2.99 11.74
C LYS A 139 6.36 -1.91 10.74
N CYS A 140 6.87 -0.68 10.94
CA CYS A 140 6.69 0.43 10.01
C CYS A 140 8.04 0.98 9.55
N GLU A 141 8.25 1.04 8.24
CA GLU A 141 9.50 1.49 7.61
C GLU A 141 9.26 2.69 6.68
N ILE A 142 10.32 3.45 6.41
CA ILE A 142 10.38 4.55 5.43
C ILE A 142 11.41 4.19 4.37
N TYR A 143 11.03 4.33 3.09
CA TYR A 143 11.91 4.15 1.92
C TYR A 143 11.87 5.37 1.00
#